data_5daf09867b713dd3496dc969da24d613
#
_entry.id   5daf09867b713dd3496dc969da24d613
#
_cell.length_a   1.000
_cell.length_b   1.000
_cell.length_c   1.000
_cell.angle_alpha   90.00
_cell.angle_beta   90.00
_cell.angle_gamma   90.00
#
_symmetry.space_group_name_H-M   'P 1'
#
loop_
_entity.id
_entity.type
_entity.pdbx_description
1 polymer ?
#
loop_
_entity_poly.entity_id
_entity_poly.type
_entity_poly.pdbx_seq_one_letter_code
_entity_poly.pdbx_strand_id
1 'polypeptide(L)'
;MIYELFNLLGDLPGARLMTYISFRAIVAGVMGLCISIWAGNWFIQLLRRKNISETQRDEKIDPFNVAKKGVPTMGGVVIIAAMLIPCLLMGKLSNVYLILMLITTLILGCLGFADDYIKTFKGNKEGLNGWIKIAGQITLGLIVGLTLRYSPEVVMNERVTSHIENNITVFEKSPEVKSTRTTIPFVKDHNFNYADVFSFLGETNKYKAGWIFFVILTIFVVAAVSNGANLNDGMDGMCAGNSAIIGVALIVLAYISGNVVFSDYFDVMYIPGSEELVVFMASFVGALIGFLWWNGFPAQVFMGDTGSLTIGGIIGVCAVIIHKEWLLPMLCGIFLMESISVILQTQVYKFTKKRGMRMRIWKRTPLHDHYRTSMEQVLRNDPTCKVLFPGKSALQHESKIVLHFCIITLILAALAILTLKIR
;
A
#
# COMPACT_ATOMS: atom_id res chain seq x y z
N MET A 1 16.57 -2.57 -17.46
CA MET A 1 17.47 -3.45 -18.26
C MET A 1 17.09 -3.47 -19.74
N ILE A 2 15.91 -3.99 -20.12
CA ILE A 2 15.45 -3.97 -21.53
C ILE A 2 15.31 -2.52 -22.02
N TYR A 3 14.73 -1.64 -21.23
CA TYR A 3 14.63 -0.21 -21.51
C TYR A 3 15.98 0.41 -21.88
N GLU A 4 17.04 0.15 -21.10
CA GLU A 4 18.37 0.71 -21.35
C GLU A 4 19.04 0.08 -22.58
N LEU A 5 18.83 -1.22 -22.79
CA LEU A 5 19.32 -1.91 -23.98
C LEU A 5 18.70 -1.32 -25.26
N PHE A 6 17.38 -1.07 -25.26
CA PHE A 6 16.71 -0.46 -26.42
C PHE A 6 17.10 1.00 -26.63
N ASN A 7 17.42 1.75 -25.57
CA ASN A 7 18.00 3.10 -25.72
C ASN A 7 19.38 3.08 -26.39
N LEU A 8 20.19 2.06 -26.13
CA LEU A 8 21.50 1.87 -26.80
C LEU A 8 21.32 1.42 -28.26
N LEU A 9 20.24 0.72 -28.59
CA LEU A 9 19.94 0.15 -29.90
C LEU A 9 18.95 1.02 -30.69
N GLY A 10 18.93 2.34 -30.47
CA GLY A 10 17.92 3.32 -30.89
C GLY A 10 17.37 3.26 -32.31
N ASP A 11 18.04 2.60 -33.26
CA ASP A 11 17.62 2.49 -34.67
C ASP A 11 16.82 1.23 -35.00
N LEU A 12 16.54 0.36 -34.01
CA LEU A 12 15.75 -0.83 -34.24
C LEU A 12 14.24 -0.51 -34.40
N PRO A 13 13.55 -1.14 -35.36
CA PRO A 13 12.08 -1.03 -35.45
C PRO A 13 11.44 -1.46 -34.13
N GLY A 14 10.61 -0.58 -33.57
CA GLY A 14 9.95 -0.83 -32.28
C GLY A 14 10.70 -0.32 -31.03
N ALA A 15 11.99 0.03 -31.11
CA ALA A 15 12.74 0.60 -29.98
C ALA A 15 12.07 1.88 -29.43
N ARG A 16 11.48 2.69 -30.30
CA ARG A 16 10.73 3.90 -29.92
C ARG A 16 9.51 3.61 -29.03
N LEU A 17 8.93 2.41 -29.06
CA LEU A 17 7.81 2.04 -28.18
C LEU A 17 8.25 2.01 -26.71
N MET A 18 9.51 1.66 -26.43
CA MET A 18 10.06 1.64 -25.08
C MET A 18 10.25 3.03 -24.46
N THR A 19 10.22 4.11 -25.26
CA THR A 19 10.25 5.48 -24.75
C THR A 19 8.91 5.91 -24.15
N TYR A 20 7.81 5.27 -24.57
CA TYR A 20 6.47 5.57 -24.03
C TYR A 20 6.22 4.88 -22.70
N ILE A 21 5.99 5.66 -21.67
CA ILE A 21 5.70 5.18 -20.31
C ILE A 21 4.47 4.27 -20.28
N SER A 22 3.41 4.66 -21.01
CA SER A 22 2.17 3.88 -21.09
C SER A 22 2.40 2.47 -21.66
N PHE A 23 3.23 2.34 -22.70
CA PHE A 23 3.58 1.04 -23.25
C PHE A 23 4.36 0.18 -22.23
N ARG A 24 5.38 0.74 -21.59
CA ARG A 24 6.17 0.04 -20.57
C ARG A 24 5.32 -0.37 -19.37
N ALA A 25 4.40 0.49 -18.94
CA ALA A 25 3.49 0.21 -17.83
C ALA A 25 2.53 -0.95 -18.15
N ILE A 26 1.91 -0.93 -19.34
CA ILE A 26 1.01 -2.01 -19.76
C ILE A 26 1.77 -3.34 -19.84
N VAL A 27 2.93 -3.35 -20.49
CA VAL A 27 3.77 -4.56 -20.59
C VAL A 27 4.19 -5.06 -19.21
N ALA A 28 4.64 -4.17 -18.32
CA ALA A 28 5.03 -4.53 -16.96
C ALA A 28 3.85 -5.10 -16.16
N GLY A 29 2.65 -4.53 -16.30
CA GLY A 29 1.43 -5.02 -15.65
C GLY A 29 1.02 -6.41 -16.15
N VAL A 30 1.00 -6.61 -17.47
CA VAL A 30 0.67 -7.92 -18.07
C VAL A 30 1.72 -8.98 -17.69
N MET A 31 3.01 -8.62 -17.73
CA MET A 31 4.06 -9.54 -17.29
C MET A 31 3.91 -9.91 -15.82
N GLY A 32 3.64 -8.93 -14.93
CA GLY A 32 3.42 -9.16 -13.51
C GLY A 32 2.26 -10.13 -13.26
N LEU A 33 1.14 -9.93 -13.97
CA LEU A 33 -0.01 -10.80 -13.91
C LEU A 33 0.34 -12.24 -14.37
N CYS A 34 0.96 -12.39 -15.52
CA CYS A 34 1.31 -13.70 -16.06
C CYS A 34 2.32 -14.43 -15.18
N ILE A 35 3.36 -13.73 -14.69
CA ILE A 35 4.37 -14.32 -13.79
C ILE A 35 3.71 -14.76 -12.49
N SER A 36 2.81 -13.95 -11.90
CA SER A 36 2.14 -14.28 -10.65
C SER A 36 1.25 -15.53 -10.78
N ILE A 37 0.52 -15.67 -11.89
CA ILE A 37 -0.28 -16.86 -12.16
C ILE A 37 0.61 -18.08 -12.35
N TRP A 38 1.63 -17.98 -13.19
CA TRP A 38 2.52 -19.11 -13.49
C TRP A 38 3.39 -19.52 -12.30
N ALA A 39 4.09 -18.56 -11.68
CA ALA A 39 4.94 -18.81 -10.52
C ALA A 39 4.13 -19.24 -9.30
N GLY A 40 2.90 -18.73 -9.14
CA GLY A 40 1.99 -19.12 -8.06
C GLY A 40 1.72 -20.62 -8.04
N ASN A 41 1.40 -21.21 -9.20
CA ASN A 41 1.17 -22.65 -9.29
C ASN A 41 2.41 -23.46 -8.87
N TRP A 42 3.57 -23.11 -9.41
CA TRP A 42 4.83 -23.78 -9.08
C TRP A 42 5.16 -23.64 -7.59
N PHE A 43 5.00 -22.46 -7.03
CA PHE A 43 5.30 -22.16 -5.62
C PHE A 43 4.37 -22.89 -4.67
N ILE A 44 3.06 -22.93 -4.94
CA ILE A 44 2.07 -23.66 -4.15
C ILE A 44 2.43 -25.16 -4.12
N GLN A 45 2.77 -25.76 -5.27
CA GLN A 45 3.19 -27.16 -5.34
C GLN A 45 4.47 -27.41 -4.54
N LEU A 46 5.45 -26.49 -4.60
CA LEU A 46 6.68 -26.58 -3.82
C LEU A 46 6.42 -26.56 -2.31
N LEU A 47 5.57 -25.63 -1.84
CA LEU A 47 5.20 -25.53 -0.43
C LEU A 47 4.44 -26.77 0.07
N ARG A 48 3.50 -27.27 -0.74
CA ARG A 48 2.74 -28.50 -0.42
C ARG A 48 3.66 -29.73 -0.31
N ARG A 49 4.62 -29.89 -1.21
CA ARG A 49 5.62 -30.96 -1.17
C ARG A 49 6.49 -30.92 0.10
N LYS A 50 6.74 -29.73 0.62
CA LYS A 50 7.51 -29.52 1.86
C LYS A 50 6.65 -29.53 3.12
N ASN A 51 5.35 -29.84 3.02
CA ASN A 51 4.37 -29.78 4.13
C ASN A 51 4.39 -28.46 4.89
N ILE A 52 4.63 -27.36 4.18
CA ILE A 52 4.65 -26.01 4.74
C ILE A 52 3.23 -25.48 4.73
N SER A 53 2.58 -25.48 5.89
CA SER A 53 1.24 -24.92 6.08
C SER A 53 1.20 -24.09 7.34
N GLU A 54 0.29 -23.13 7.40
CA GLU A 54 0.11 -22.31 8.59
C GLU A 54 -0.29 -23.16 9.80
N THR A 55 0.37 -22.94 10.93
CA THR A 55 0.03 -23.58 12.22
C THR A 55 -1.29 -22.98 12.72
N GLN A 56 -2.33 -23.77 12.76
CA GLN A 56 -3.69 -23.34 13.06
C GLN A 56 -3.83 -22.64 14.42
N ARG A 57 -4.65 -21.60 14.45
CA ARG A 57 -5.33 -21.12 15.65
C ARG A 57 -6.37 -22.17 16.08
N ASP A 58 -6.58 -22.31 17.39
CA ASP A 58 -7.51 -23.29 17.93
C ASP A 58 -8.88 -23.28 17.22
N GLU A 59 -9.37 -24.47 16.82
CA GLU A 59 -10.68 -24.69 16.17
C GLU A 59 -11.85 -24.08 16.97
N LYS A 60 -11.71 -23.93 18.27
CA LYS A 60 -12.69 -23.30 19.17
C LYS A 60 -12.88 -21.80 18.91
N ILE A 61 -11.88 -21.16 18.26
CA ILE A 61 -11.88 -19.71 18.06
C ILE A 61 -12.45 -19.34 16.70
N ASP A 62 -12.30 -20.20 15.69
CA ASP A 62 -12.74 -19.89 14.32
C ASP A 62 -13.20 -21.15 13.58
N PRO A 63 -14.52 -21.44 13.55
CA PRO A 63 -15.08 -22.61 12.85
C PRO A 63 -14.91 -22.53 11.31
N PHE A 64 -14.66 -21.34 10.75
CA PHE A 64 -14.39 -21.18 9.32
C PHE A 64 -12.96 -21.60 8.94
N ASN A 65 -12.03 -21.67 9.90
CA ASN A 65 -10.66 -22.12 9.67
C ASN A 65 -10.53 -23.63 9.41
N VAL A 66 -11.56 -24.43 9.67
CA VAL A 66 -11.52 -25.88 9.39
C VAL A 66 -11.33 -26.14 7.90
N ALA A 67 -11.97 -25.34 7.03
CA ALA A 67 -11.81 -25.42 5.57
C ALA A 67 -10.42 -24.94 5.08
N LYS A 68 -9.69 -24.18 5.89
CA LYS A 68 -8.39 -23.57 5.57
C LYS A 68 -7.20 -24.44 6.03
N LYS A 69 -7.47 -25.63 6.57
CA LYS A 69 -6.44 -26.55 7.05
C LYS A 69 -5.55 -27.03 5.90
N GLY A 70 -4.24 -26.83 6.05
CA GLY A 70 -3.27 -27.28 5.06
C GLY A 70 -3.02 -26.32 3.90
N VAL A 71 -3.61 -25.11 3.92
CA VAL A 71 -3.28 -24.06 2.96
C VAL A 71 -1.88 -23.50 3.28
N PRO A 72 -0.96 -23.48 2.29
CA PRO A 72 0.38 -22.93 2.50
C PRO A 72 0.33 -21.40 2.68
N THR A 73 1.29 -20.88 3.47
CA THR A 73 1.51 -19.44 3.66
C THR A 73 2.76 -18.98 2.90
N MET A 74 3.17 -17.70 3.04
CA MET A 74 4.31 -17.07 2.37
C MET A 74 4.10 -16.77 0.87
N GLY A 75 2.84 -16.67 0.42
CA GLY A 75 2.51 -16.28 -0.96
C GLY A 75 3.03 -14.90 -1.38
N GLY A 76 3.37 -14.05 -0.43
CA GLY A 76 4.00 -12.74 -0.67
C GLY A 76 5.28 -12.83 -1.49
N VAL A 77 6.02 -13.94 -1.41
CA VAL A 77 7.22 -14.17 -2.23
C VAL A 77 6.88 -14.17 -3.73
N VAL A 78 5.74 -14.76 -4.10
CA VAL A 78 5.26 -14.77 -5.50
C VAL A 78 4.92 -13.36 -5.96
N ILE A 79 4.24 -12.57 -5.11
CA ILE A 79 3.89 -11.18 -5.41
C ILE A 79 5.16 -10.35 -5.65
N ILE A 80 6.14 -10.45 -4.74
CA ILE A 80 7.39 -9.72 -4.83
C ILE A 80 8.15 -10.09 -6.11
N ALA A 81 8.29 -11.37 -6.42
CA ALA A 81 8.97 -11.82 -7.63
C ALA A 81 8.23 -11.36 -8.90
N ALA A 82 6.91 -11.52 -8.94
CA ALA A 82 6.06 -11.14 -10.07
C ALA A 82 6.04 -9.62 -10.32
N MET A 83 6.30 -8.81 -9.30
CA MET A 83 6.40 -7.36 -9.41
C MET A 83 7.82 -6.91 -9.77
N LEU A 84 8.85 -7.46 -9.11
CA LEU A 84 10.22 -7.01 -9.30
C LEU A 84 10.76 -7.36 -10.69
N ILE A 85 10.47 -8.56 -11.21
CA ILE A 85 10.99 -9.00 -12.52
C ILE A 85 10.56 -8.04 -13.64
N PRO A 86 9.28 -7.73 -13.86
CA PRO A 86 8.89 -6.78 -14.90
C PRO A 86 9.40 -5.37 -14.65
N CYS A 87 9.44 -4.94 -13.38
CA CYS A 87 9.96 -3.63 -13.00
C CYS A 87 11.43 -3.47 -13.37
N LEU A 88 12.29 -4.46 -13.08
CA LEU A 88 13.70 -4.46 -13.45
C LEU A 88 13.91 -4.51 -14.97
N LEU A 89 13.00 -5.14 -15.71
CA LEU A 89 13.09 -5.23 -17.17
C LEU A 89 12.64 -3.93 -17.85
N MET A 90 11.53 -3.34 -17.42
CA MET A 90 10.85 -2.23 -18.09
C MET A 90 11.13 -0.85 -17.48
N GLY A 91 11.54 -0.78 -16.22
CA GLY A 91 11.81 0.47 -15.51
C GLY A 91 13.17 1.07 -15.87
N LYS A 92 13.27 2.40 -15.74
CA LYS A 92 14.52 3.16 -15.83
C LYS A 92 15.25 3.06 -14.49
N LEU A 93 16.22 2.15 -14.39
CA LEU A 93 16.91 1.81 -13.14
C LEU A 93 17.75 2.95 -12.55
N SER A 94 18.08 3.98 -13.34
CA SER A 94 18.76 5.18 -12.86
C SER A 94 17.82 6.17 -12.16
N ASN A 95 16.49 5.95 -12.19
CA ASN A 95 15.52 6.85 -11.57
C ASN A 95 15.47 6.65 -10.05
N VAL A 96 15.66 7.72 -9.28
CA VAL A 96 15.71 7.70 -7.82
C VAL A 96 14.40 7.21 -7.18
N TYR A 97 13.25 7.55 -7.74
CA TYR A 97 11.94 7.13 -7.22
C TYR A 97 11.74 5.62 -7.41
N LEU A 98 12.15 5.10 -8.58
CA LEU A 98 12.12 3.66 -8.83
C LEU A 98 13.04 2.90 -7.86
N ILE A 99 14.25 3.41 -7.63
CA ILE A 99 15.21 2.83 -6.66
C ILE A 99 14.59 2.81 -5.26
N LEU A 100 13.94 3.88 -4.82
CA LEU A 100 13.25 3.91 -3.53
C LEU A 100 12.15 2.86 -3.42
N MET A 101 11.37 2.63 -4.49
CA MET A 101 10.35 1.58 -4.50
C MET A 101 10.94 0.17 -4.44
N LEU A 102 12.08 -0.05 -5.13
CA LEU A 102 12.82 -1.33 -5.05
C LEU A 102 13.37 -1.58 -3.64
N ILE A 103 13.97 -0.56 -3.03
CA ILE A 103 14.48 -0.62 -1.64
C ILE A 103 13.33 -0.91 -0.67
N THR A 104 12.19 -0.23 -0.83
CA THR A 104 10.97 -0.46 -0.04
C THR A 104 10.55 -1.93 -0.10
N THR A 105 10.47 -2.46 -1.31
CA THR A 105 10.07 -3.85 -1.54
C THR A 105 11.04 -4.83 -0.89
N LEU A 106 12.34 -4.58 -1.01
CA LEU A 106 13.36 -5.46 -0.44
C LEU A 106 13.38 -5.43 1.08
N ILE A 107 13.36 -4.24 1.70
CA ILE A 107 13.43 -4.11 3.16
C ILE A 107 12.21 -4.74 3.81
N LEU A 108 11.00 -4.37 3.38
CA LEU A 108 9.77 -4.91 3.98
C LEU A 108 9.52 -6.36 3.57
N GLY A 109 9.90 -6.75 2.36
CA GLY A 109 9.85 -8.13 1.91
C GLY A 109 10.74 -9.04 2.74
N CYS A 110 11.98 -8.65 3.02
CA CYS A 110 12.89 -9.39 3.91
C CYS A 110 12.37 -9.43 5.35
N LEU A 111 11.82 -8.32 5.84
CA LEU A 111 11.25 -8.23 7.19
C LEU A 111 10.06 -9.18 7.36
N GLY A 112 9.11 -9.13 6.42
CA GLY A 112 7.95 -10.02 6.42
C GLY A 112 8.34 -11.49 6.20
N PHE A 113 9.29 -11.76 5.29
CA PHE A 113 9.79 -13.10 5.06
C PHE A 113 10.44 -13.71 6.31
N ALA A 114 11.23 -12.91 7.05
CA ALA A 114 11.83 -13.37 8.30
C ALA A 114 10.75 -13.69 9.35
N ASP A 115 9.67 -12.91 9.42
CA ASP A 115 8.53 -13.17 10.30
C ASP A 115 7.82 -14.48 9.94
N ASP A 116 7.44 -14.64 8.68
CA ASP A 116 6.77 -15.83 8.18
C ASP A 116 7.66 -17.07 8.33
N TYR A 117 8.96 -16.95 8.09
CA TYR A 117 9.92 -18.03 8.26
C TYR A 117 9.99 -18.51 9.72
N ILE A 118 10.03 -17.57 10.68
CA ILE A 118 10.05 -17.90 12.11
C ILE A 118 8.76 -18.60 12.53
N LYS A 119 7.60 -18.09 12.07
CA LYS A 119 6.30 -18.68 12.36
C LYS A 119 6.17 -20.11 11.80
N THR A 120 6.64 -20.31 10.58
CA THR A 120 6.40 -21.55 9.84
C THR A 120 7.45 -22.62 10.13
N PHE A 121 8.74 -22.27 10.10
CA PHE A 121 9.83 -23.24 10.22
C PHE A 121 10.35 -23.43 11.64
N LYS A 122 10.31 -22.38 12.49
CA LYS A 122 10.71 -22.48 13.90
C LYS A 122 9.54 -22.78 14.84
N GLY A 123 8.29 -22.84 14.31
CA GLY A 123 7.10 -23.12 15.09
C GLY A 123 6.75 -22.05 16.16
N ASN A 124 7.41 -20.90 16.12
CA ASN A 124 7.11 -19.79 17.03
C ASN A 124 5.94 -18.98 16.51
N LYS A 125 4.74 -19.20 17.07
CA LYS A 125 3.49 -18.55 16.66
C LYS A 125 3.53 -17.00 16.77
N GLU A 126 4.40 -16.44 17.62
CA GLU A 126 4.53 -14.99 17.79
C GLU A 126 5.31 -14.32 16.65
N GLY A 127 6.14 -15.08 15.94
CA GLY A 127 6.97 -14.58 14.84
C GLY A 127 8.09 -13.67 15.34
N LEU A 128 8.41 -12.65 14.54
CA LEU A 128 9.35 -11.59 14.90
C LEU A 128 8.77 -10.68 15.99
N ASN A 129 9.65 -10.26 16.90
CA ASN A 129 9.28 -9.24 17.90
C ASN A 129 8.78 -7.97 17.20
N GLY A 130 7.63 -7.45 17.66
CA GLY A 130 7.01 -6.25 17.09
C GLY A 130 7.94 -5.04 16.99
N TRP A 131 8.88 -4.88 17.95
CA TRP A 131 9.88 -3.82 17.92
C TRP A 131 10.84 -3.92 16.72
N ILE A 132 11.18 -5.13 16.27
CA ILE A 132 12.04 -5.34 15.10
C ILE A 132 11.29 -4.91 13.83
N LYS A 133 9.99 -5.22 13.74
CA LYS A 133 9.13 -4.78 12.62
C LYS A 133 9.07 -3.24 12.57
N ILE A 134 8.81 -2.60 13.72
CA ILE A 134 8.78 -1.14 13.82
C ILE A 134 10.14 -0.53 13.48
N ALA A 135 11.25 -1.09 13.97
CA ALA A 135 12.59 -0.60 13.63
C ALA A 135 12.88 -0.67 12.13
N GLY A 136 12.48 -1.75 11.43
CA GLY A 136 12.60 -1.86 9.99
C GLY A 136 11.76 -0.82 9.24
N GLN A 137 10.53 -0.56 9.69
CA GLN A 137 9.66 0.48 9.13
C GLN A 137 10.21 1.89 9.36
N ILE A 138 10.76 2.18 10.55
CA ILE A 138 11.44 3.45 10.85
C ILE A 138 12.66 3.63 9.93
N THR A 139 13.50 2.60 9.82
CA THR A 139 14.67 2.63 8.95
C THR A 139 14.30 2.95 7.51
N LEU A 140 13.27 2.27 6.98
CA LEU A 140 12.77 2.56 5.63
C LEU A 140 12.25 3.99 5.50
N GLY A 141 11.42 4.45 6.45
CA GLY A 141 10.88 5.82 6.43
C GLY A 141 11.99 6.88 6.50
N LEU A 142 13.06 6.63 7.27
CA LEU A 142 14.25 7.48 7.27
C LEU A 142 14.96 7.49 5.92
N ILE A 143 15.20 6.32 5.31
CA ILE A 143 15.84 6.23 3.99
C ILE A 143 15.03 7.03 2.97
N VAL A 144 13.71 6.81 2.90
CA VAL A 144 12.84 7.52 1.96
C VAL A 144 12.85 9.02 2.22
N GLY A 145 12.55 9.45 3.45
CA GLY A 145 12.45 10.88 3.80
C GLY A 145 13.77 11.63 3.61
N LEU A 146 14.91 11.02 3.97
CA LEU A 146 16.23 11.63 3.77
C LEU A 146 16.63 11.67 2.30
N THR A 147 16.32 10.63 1.50
CA THR A 147 16.58 10.64 0.06
C THR A 147 15.77 11.73 -0.63
N LEU A 148 14.47 11.88 -0.30
CA LEU A 148 13.64 12.95 -0.87
C LEU A 148 14.17 14.35 -0.51
N ARG A 149 14.78 14.52 0.65
CA ARG A 149 15.38 15.79 1.06
C ARG A 149 16.72 16.07 0.37
N TYR A 150 17.63 15.09 0.35
CA TYR A 150 19.03 15.34 0.01
C TYR A 150 19.41 15.00 -1.43
N SER A 151 18.70 14.08 -2.10
CA SER A 151 19.02 13.71 -3.48
C SER A 151 18.85 14.91 -4.43
N PRO A 152 19.85 15.27 -5.22
CA PRO A 152 19.75 16.38 -6.17
C PRO A 152 18.71 16.14 -7.28
N GLU A 153 18.42 14.88 -7.58
CA GLU A 153 17.44 14.49 -8.61
C GLU A 153 15.99 14.65 -8.18
N VAL A 154 15.76 14.81 -6.88
CA VAL A 154 14.40 15.03 -6.32
C VAL A 154 14.11 16.52 -6.32
N VAL A 155 13.35 16.94 -7.32
CA VAL A 155 12.88 18.31 -7.49
C VAL A 155 11.42 18.31 -7.89
N MET A 156 10.72 19.42 -7.68
CA MET A 156 9.35 19.62 -8.12
C MET A 156 9.15 21.02 -8.67
N ASN A 157 8.21 21.17 -9.59
CA ASN A 157 7.68 22.44 -9.99
C ASN A 157 6.35 22.66 -9.25
N GLU A 158 6.30 23.67 -8.40
CA GLU A 158 5.14 23.92 -7.53
C GLU A 158 3.89 24.28 -8.31
N ARG A 159 4.05 24.88 -9.48
CA ARG A 159 2.95 25.25 -10.38
C ARG A 159 3.37 25.09 -11.83
N VAL A 160 2.45 24.61 -12.65
CA VAL A 160 2.52 24.64 -14.09
C VAL A 160 1.37 25.52 -14.56
N THR A 161 1.62 26.40 -15.52
CA THR A 161 0.58 27.25 -16.13
C THR A 161 0.63 27.09 -17.64
N SER A 162 -0.53 27.05 -18.29
CA SER A 162 -0.63 27.02 -19.74
C SER A 162 -1.17 28.35 -20.27
N HIS A 163 -0.59 28.81 -21.37
CA HIS A 163 -1.09 29.95 -22.14
C HIS A 163 -1.06 29.63 -23.64
N ILE A 164 -1.89 30.30 -24.42
CA ILE A 164 -1.95 30.12 -25.86
C ILE A 164 -1.10 31.17 -26.54
N GLU A 165 -0.04 30.77 -27.23
CA GLU A 165 0.80 31.64 -28.04
C GLU A 165 0.80 31.08 -29.47
N ASN A 166 0.47 31.96 -30.46
CA ASN A 166 0.40 31.58 -31.88
C ASN A 166 -0.43 30.29 -32.19
N ASN A 167 -1.58 30.11 -31.53
CA ASN A 167 -2.44 28.91 -31.60
C ASN A 167 -1.77 27.60 -31.09
N ILE A 168 -0.67 27.72 -30.35
CA ILE A 168 -0.02 26.58 -29.70
C ILE A 168 -0.13 26.76 -28.18
N THR A 169 -0.52 25.69 -27.49
CA THR A 169 -0.51 25.73 -26.02
C THR A 169 0.92 25.56 -25.50
N VAL A 170 1.44 26.60 -24.85
CA VAL A 170 2.75 26.62 -24.22
C VAL A 170 2.58 26.38 -22.71
N PHE A 171 3.38 25.49 -22.15
CA PHE A 171 3.37 25.19 -20.71
C PHE A 171 4.60 25.83 -20.06
N GLU A 172 4.36 26.78 -19.16
CA GLU A 172 5.39 27.35 -18.30
C GLU A 172 5.44 26.62 -16.97
N LYS A 173 6.64 26.20 -16.57
CA LYS A 173 6.90 25.57 -15.28
C LYS A 173 7.51 26.59 -14.33
N SER A 174 7.05 26.60 -13.08
CA SER A 174 7.77 27.30 -12.01
C SER A 174 9.20 26.76 -11.89
N PRO A 175 10.13 27.51 -11.27
CA PRO A 175 11.48 26.98 -10.99
C PRO A 175 11.43 25.65 -10.26
N GLU A 176 12.41 24.80 -10.56
CA GLU A 176 12.60 23.54 -9.84
C GLU A 176 13.06 23.84 -8.41
N VAL A 177 12.30 23.37 -7.45
CA VAL A 177 12.57 23.58 -6.03
C VAL A 177 12.45 22.28 -5.24
N LYS A 178 13.15 22.23 -4.11
CA LYS A 178 12.91 21.22 -3.07
C LYS A 178 11.90 21.81 -2.11
N SER A 179 10.69 21.27 -2.11
CA SER A 179 9.60 21.77 -1.30
C SER A 179 9.04 20.69 -0.40
N THR A 180 8.52 21.08 0.75
CA THR A 180 7.73 20.22 1.64
C THR A 180 6.23 20.41 1.40
N ARG A 181 5.84 20.94 0.24
CA ARG A 181 4.44 21.03 -0.16
C ARG A 181 3.82 19.69 -0.40
N THR A 182 2.57 19.57 -0.01
CA THR A 182 1.75 18.37 -0.22
C THR A 182 0.37 18.75 -0.70
N THR A 183 -0.31 17.83 -1.35
CA THR A 183 -1.69 17.99 -1.79
C THR A 183 -2.65 17.58 -0.68
N ILE A 184 -3.50 18.51 -0.22
CA ILE A 184 -4.58 18.22 0.74
C ILE A 184 -5.93 18.23 0.01
N PRO A 185 -6.76 17.19 0.17
CA PRO A 185 -8.10 17.17 -0.39
C PRO A 185 -8.99 18.24 0.25
N PHE A 186 -9.95 18.78 -0.51
CA PHE A 186 -10.98 19.75 -0.05
C PHE A 186 -10.47 21.13 0.40
N VAL A 187 -9.19 21.44 0.22
CA VAL A 187 -8.64 22.77 0.53
C VAL A 187 -8.46 23.56 -0.76
N LYS A 188 -8.76 24.87 -0.73
CA LYS A 188 -8.53 25.77 -1.86
C LYS A 188 -7.04 25.75 -2.23
N ASP A 189 -6.75 25.72 -3.54
CA ASP A 189 -5.41 25.59 -4.12
C ASP A 189 -4.68 24.26 -3.82
N HIS A 190 -5.32 23.32 -3.14
CA HIS A 190 -4.83 21.96 -2.82
C HIS A 190 -3.40 21.87 -2.24
N ASN A 191 -2.77 22.98 -1.91
CA ASN A 191 -1.38 23.06 -1.54
C ASN A 191 -1.21 23.45 -0.06
N PHE A 192 -0.51 22.60 0.67
CA PHE A 192 -0.12 22.86 2.05
C PHE A 192 1.38 22.65 2.20
N ASN A 193 2.07 23.62 2.78
CA ASN A 193 3.50 23.50 3.02
C ASN A 193 3.76 23.25 4.50
N TYR A 194 4.39 22.16 4.82
CA TYR A 194 4.74 21.83 6.21
C TYR A 194 5.64 22.88 6.87
N ALA A 195 6.44 23.62 6.09
CA ALA A 195 7.26 24.71 6.63
C ALA A 195 6.40 25.83 7.23
N ASP A 196 5.20 26.06 6.71
CA ASP A 196 4.34 27.16 7.16
C ASP A 196 3.79 26.93 8.58
N VAL A 197 3.68 25.68 9.02
CA VAL A 197 3.34 25.34 10.42
C VAL A 197 4.37 25.90 11.40
N PHE A 198 5.60 26.04 10.96
CA PHE A 198 6.74 26.48 11.77
C PHE A 198 7.15 27.93 11.47
N SER A 199 6.26 28.75 10.93
CA SER A 199 6.52 30.15 10.59
C SER A 199 7.02 31.00 11.77
N PHE A 200 6.64 30.60 13.01
CA PHE A 200 7.09 31.23 14.25
C PHE A 200 8.60 31.06 14.56
N LEU A 201 9.31 30.15 13.85
CA LEU A 201 10.75 29.91 14.04
C LEU A 201 11.65 30.80 13.16
N GLY A 202 11.07 31.69 12.37
CA GLY A 202 11.77 32.52 11.39
C GLY A 202 12.12 31.79 10.10
N GLU A 203 12.40 32.55 9.03
CA GLU A 203 12.48 32.07 7.64
C GLU A 203 13.43 30.86 7.44
N THR A 204 14.65 30.91 7.98
CA THR A 204 15.63 29.84 7.78
C THR A 204 15.28 28.57 8.55
N ASN A 205 14.74 28.70 9.76
CA ASN A 205 14.45 27.57 10.63
C ASN A 205 13.14 26.90 10.29
N LYS A 206 12.14 27.63 9.74
CA LYS A 206 10.86 27.04 9.30
C LYS A 206 11.05 25.94 8.26
N TYR A 207 11.94 26.15 7.27
CA TYR A 207 12.22 25.14 6.25
C TYR A 207 12.92 23.92 6.83
N LYS A 208 13.87 24.10 7.75
CA LYS A 208 14.51 22.96 8.44
C LYS A 208 13.50 22.15 9.25
N ALA A 209 12.65 22.84 10.01
CA ALA A 209 11.61 22.21 10.81
C ALA A 209 10.57 21.48 9.94
N GLY A 210 10.15 22.09 8.81
CA GLY A 210 9.26 21.47 7.84
C GLY A 210 9.81 20.16 7.29
N TRP A 211 11.09 20.09 6.95
CA TRP A 211 11.73 18.86 6.49
C TRP A 211 11.84 17.80 7.59
N ILE A 212 12.14 18.18 8.82
CA ILE A 212 12.16 17.23 9.95
C ILE A 212 10.76 16.65 10.14
N PHE A 213 9.73 17.49 10.11
CA PHE A 213 8.34 17.06 10.21
C PHE A 213 7.97 16.11 9.06
N PHE A 214 8.35 16.42 7.82
CA PHE A 214 8.11 15.59 6.65
C PHE A 214 8.74 14.19 6.81
N VAL A 215 9.99 14.11 7.31
CA VAL A 215 10.65 12.83 7.56
C VAL A 215 9.90 12.02 8.64
N ILE A 216 9.48 12.68 9.74
CA ILE A 216 8.70 12.02 10.80
C ILE A 216 7.36 11.53 10.25
N LEU A 217 6.68 12.35 9.44
CA LEU A 217 5.43 11.97 8.78
C LEU A 217 5.64 10.77 7.83
N THR A 218 6.73 10.77 7.06
CA THR A 218 7.08 9.65 6.19
C THR A 218 7.22 8.34 6.97
N ILE A 219 7.94 8.36 8.11
CA ILE A 219 8.06 7.21 9.00
C ILE A 219 6.69 6.74 9.49
N PHE A 220 5.86 7.69 9.93
CA PHE A 220 4.50 7.39 10.39
C PHE A 220 3.64 6.76 9.28
N VAL A 221 3.67 7.32 8.08
CA VAL A 221 2.91 6.81 6.91
C VAL A 221 3.36 5.39 6.58
N VAL A 222 4.68 5.14 6.47
CA VAL A 222 5.21 3.80 6.19
C VAL A 222 4.74 2.79 7.24
N ALA A 223 4.86 3.13 8.52
CA ALA A 223 4.44 2.25 9.60
C ALA A 223 2.91 2.04 9.62
N ALA A 224 2.12 3.11 9.49
CA ALA A 224 0.66 3.04 9.55
C ALA A 224 0.07 2.23 8.40
N VAL A 225 0.50 2.49 7.15
CA VAL A 225 -0.05 1.81 5.98
C VAL A 225 0.43 0.36 5.89
N SER A 226 1.70 0.09 6.22
CA SER A 226 2.26 -1.26 6.25
C SER A 226 1.54 -2.15 7.28
N ASN A 227 1.36 -1.67 8.51
CA ASN A 227 0.62 -2.42 9.53
C ASN A 227 -0.89 -2.48 9.24
N GLY A 228 -1.47 -1.43 8.62
CA GLY A 228 -2.87 -1.41 8.20
C GLY A 228 -3.16 -2.47 7.13
N ALA A 229 -2.29 -2.61 6.14
CA ALA A 229 -2.37 -3.66 5.13
C ALA A 229 -2.25 -5.06 5.77
N ASN A 230 -1.34 -5.23 6.74
CA ASN A 230 -1.19 -6.49 7.46
C ASN A 230 -2.45 -6.86 8.26
N LEU A 231 -3.11 -5.90 8.91
CA LEU A 231 -4.41 -6.13 9.57
C LEU A 231 -5.54 -6.45 8.58
N ASN A 232 -5.44 -5.95 7.35
CA ASN A 232 -6.41 -6.22 6.29
C ASN A 232 -6.21 -7.60 5.62
N ASP A 233 -5.12 -8.33 5.91
CA ASP A 233 -4.87 -9.69 5.42
C ASP A 233 -5.52 -10.76 6.32
N GLY A 234 -6.80 -10.55 6.66
CA GLY A 234 -7.56 -11.46 7.55
C GLY A 234 -8.56 -12.36 6.83
N MET A 235 -8.81 -12.13 5.54
CA MET A 235 -9.72 -12.91 4.69
C MET A 235 -9.14 -13.16 3.32
N ASP A 236 -9.56 -14.27 2.69
CA ASP A 236 -9.12 -14.69 1.37
C ASP A 236 -9.36 -13.61 0.31
N GLY A 237 -8.31 -13.12 -0.33
CA GLY A 237 -8.35 -12.11 -1.37
C GLY A 237 -8.58 -10.66 -0.92
N MET A 238 -8.81 -10.40 0.36
CA MET A 238 -9.20 -9.06 0.84
C MET A 238 -8.04 -8.05 0.71
N CYS A 239 -6.87 -8.38 1.24
CA CYS A 239 -5.70 -7.50 1.17
C CYS A 239 -5.26 -7.28 -0.29
N ALA A 240 -5.14 -8.35 -1.07
CA ALA A 240 -4.74 -8.25 -2.47
C ALA A 240 -5.75 -7.46 -3.32
N GLY A 241 -7.05 -7.69 -3.12
CA GLY A 241 -8.12 -6.99 -3.86
C GLY A 241 -8.17 -5.49 -3.55
N ASN A 242 -8.21 -5.13 -2.27
CA ASN A 242 -8.21 -3.72 -1.86
C ASN A 242 -6.93 -3.02 -2.34
N SER A 243 -5.77 -3.66 -2.20
CA SER A 243 -4.48 -3.08 -2.60
C SER A 243 -4.36 -2.92 -4.12
N ALA A 244 -4.93 -3.81 -4.91
CA ALA A 244 -4.96 -3.67 -6.37
C ALA A 244 -5.76 -2.42 -6.78
N ILE A 245 -6.93 -2.19 -6.15
CA ILE A 245 -7.75 -1.00 -6.39
C ILE A 245 -7.00 0.29 -6.00
N ILE A 246 -6.37 0.30 -4.81
CA ILE A 246 -5.54 1.42 -4.35
C ILE A 246 -4.36 1.65 -5.31
N GLY A 247 -3.73 0.56 -5.78
CA GLY A 247 -2.63 0.60 -6.75
C GLY A 247 -3.03 1.26 -8.07
N VAL A 248 -4.22 0.96 -8.60
CA VAL A 248 -4.77 1.63 -9.80
C VAL A 248 -4.93 3.13 -9.57
N ALA A 249 -5.47 3.53 -8.41
CA ALA A 249 -5.58 4.95 -8.08
C ALA A 249 -4.21 5.63 -8.00
N LEU A 250 -3.21 4.99 -7.40
CA LEU A 250 -1.85 5.50 -7.33
C LEU A 250 -1.17 5.58 -8.70
N ILE A 251 -1.46 4.66 -9.65
CA ILE A 251 -1.02 4.78 -11.05
C ILE A 251 -1.54 6.10 -11.65
N VAL A 252 -2.84 6.37 -11.49
CA VAL A 252 -3.45 7.61 -11.99
C VAL A 252 -2.81 8.84 -11.36
N LEU A 253 -2.65 8.85 -10.03
CA LEU A 253 -2.05 9.98 -9.30
C LEU A 253 -0.57 10.19 -9.67
N ALA A 254 0.22 9.13 -9.83
CA ALA A 254 1.60 9.21 -10.27
C ALA A 254 1.72 9.73 -11.71
N TYR A 255 0.82 9.27 -12.59
CA TYR A 255 0.78 9.75 -13.97
C TYR A 255 0.41 11.23 -14.06
N ILE A 256 -0.57 11.69 -13.27
CA ILE A 256 -0.95 13.10 -13.17
C ILE A 256 0.25 13.95 -12.69
N SER A 257 0.94 13.52 -11.63
CA SER A 257 2.06 14.26 -11.07
C SER A 257 3.32 14.24 -11.96
N GLY A 258 3.49 13.22 -12.79
CA GLY A 258 4.63 13.07 -13.72
C GLY A 258 4.38 13.64 -15.13
N ASN A 259 3.20 14.21 -15.40
CA ASN A 259 2.87 14.74 -16.72
C ASN A 259 2.48 16.20 -16.64
N VAL A 260 3.18 17.04 -17.41
CA VAL A 260 3.01 18.53 -17.41
C VAL A 260 1.58 18.95 -17.74
N VAL A 261 0.95 18.30 -18.75
CA VAL A 261 -0.40 18.64 -19.20
C VAL A 261 -1.44 18.34 -18.11
N PHE A 262 -1.32 17.15 -17.48
CA PHE A 262 -2.25 16.74 -16.44
C PHE A 262 -1.99 17.48 -15.11
N SER A 263 -0.73 17.82 -14.81
CA SER A 263 -0.41 18.66 -13.63
C SER A 263 -1.06 20.03 -13.71
N ASP A 264 -1.01 20.68 -14.88
CA ASP A 264 -1.73 21.96 -15.13
C ASP A 264 -3.25 21.76 -15.04
N TYR A 265 -3.80 20.75 -15.71
CA TYR A 265 -5.24 20.49 -15.72
C TYR A 265 -5.83 20.26 -14.33
N PHE A 266 -5.12 19.52 -13.46
CA PHE A 266 -5.55 19.23 -12.10
C PHE A 266 -5.04 20.24 -11.06
N ASP A 267 -4.23 21.24 -11.47
CA ASP A 267 -3.59 22.23 -10.59
C ASP A 267 -2.83 21.58 -9.44
N VAL A 268 -2.00 20.60 -9.77
CA VAL A 268 -1.14 19.89 -8.83
C VAL A 268 0.33 20.06 -9.18
N MET A 269 1.20 19.83 -8.21
CA MET A 269 2.65 19.88 -8.41
C MET A 269 3.12 18.90 -9.46
N TYR A 270 3.97 19.38 -10.38
CA TYR A 270 4.66 18.52 -11.34
C TYR A 270 5.97 18.02 -10.73
N ILE A 271 6.14 16.69 -10.72
CA ILE A 271 7.30 16.01 -10.14
C ILE A 271 8.02 15.25 -11.26
N PRO A 272 9.09 15.85 -11.84
CA PRO A 272 9.85 15.20 -12.91
C PRO A 272 10.40 13.84 -12.47
N GLY A 273 10.28 12.82 -13.33
CA GLY A 273 10.73 11.47 -13.03
C GLY A 273 9.73 10.59 -12.25
N SER A 274 8.67 11.16 -11.68
CA SER A 274 7.64 10.38 -10.97
C SER A 274 6.82 9.47 -11.89
N GLU A 275 6.88 9.70 -13.20
CA GLU A 275 6.25 8.86 -14.21
C GLU A 275 6.77 7.41 -14.19
N GLU A 276 8.01 7.16 -13.72
CA GLU A 276 8.54 5.80 -13.58
C GLU A 276 7.79 4.98 -12.51
N LEU A 277 7.15 5.66 -11.56
CA LEU A 277 6.27 5.00 -10.60
C LEU A 277 5.07 4.33 -11.26
N VAL A 278 4.62 4.85 -12.41
CA VAL A 278 3.51 4.25 -13.18
C VAL A 278 3.89 2.84 -13.65
N VAL A 279 5.14 2.65 -14.11
CA VAL A 279 5.65 1.33 -14.54
C VAL A 279 5.75 0.37 -13.35
N PHE A 280 6.28 0.85 -12.22
CA PHE A 280 6.37 0.06 -10.99
C PHE A 280 4.98 -0.34 -10.49
N MET A 281 4.08 0.63 -10.35
CA MET A 281 2.72 0.39 -9.82
C MET A 281 1.87 -0.45 -10.76
N ALA A 282 2.07 -0.37 -12.09
CA ALA A 282 1.40 -1.27 -13.03
C ALA A 282 1.86 -2.73 -12.84
N SER A 283 3.17 -2.94 -12.65
CA SER A 283 3.71 -4.27 -12.31
C SER A 283 3.15 -4.78 -10.96
N PHE A 284 3.07 -3.90 -9.96
CA PHE A 284 2.48 -4.19 -8.66
C PHE A 284 1.01 -4.62 -8.77
N VAL A 285 0.18 -3.86 -9.48
CA VAL A 285 -1.24 -4.19 -9.69
C VAL A 285 -1.37 -5.50 -10.47
N GLY A 286 -0.58 -5.70 -11.53
CA GLY A 286 -0.56 -6.93 -12.29
C GLY A 286 -0.23 -8.15 -11.41
N ALA A 287 0.81 -8.05 -10.58
CA ALA A 287 1.20 -9.10 -9.64
C ALA A 287 0.08 -9.42 -8.64
N LEU A 288 -0.62 -8.41 -8.10
CA LEU A 288 -1.73 -8.60 -7.17
C LEU A 288 -2.94 -9.27 -7.82
N ILE A 289 -3.32 -8.84 -9.03
CA ILE A 289 -4.44 -9.45 -9.77
C ILE A 289 -4.11 -10.91 -10.11
N GLY A 290 -2.86 -11.18 -10.53
CA GLY A 290 -2.40 -12.56 -10.75
C GLY A 290 -2.37 -13.40 -9.48
N PHE A 291 -2.03 -12.80 -8.34
CA PHE A 291 -2.06 -13.49 -7.05
C PHE A 291 -3.48 -13.80 -6.58
N LEU A 292 -4.46 -12.93 -6.87
CA LEU A 292 -5.87 -13.17 -6.57
C LEU A 292 -6.42 -14.43 -7.22
N TRP A 293 -5.83 -14.90 -8.32
CA TRP A 293 -6.18 -16.18 -8.93
C TRP A 293 -6.02 -17.36 -7.96
N TRP A 294 -5.03 -17.29 -7.08
CA TRP A 294 -4.71 -18.32 -6.10
C TRP A 294 -5.22 -18.01 -4.68
N ASN A 295 -5.32 -16.75 -4.34
CA ASN A 295 -5.68 -16.27 -3.01
C ASN A 295 -7.17 -15.91 -2.89
N GLY A 296 -7.92 -15.84 -4.01
CA GLY A 296 -9.38 -15.66 -3.97
C GLY A 296 -10.08 -16.83 -3.28
N PHE A 297 -11.22 -16.56 -2.64
CA PHE A 297 -11.95 -17.58 -1.88
C PHE A 297 -12.43 -18.77 -2.76
N PRO A 298 -12.21 -20.04 -2.40
CA PRO A 298 -11.36 -20.50 -1.28
C PRO A 298 -9.85 -20.42 -1.61
N ALA A 299 -9.07 -19.80 -0.74
CA ALA A 299 -7.66 -19.56 -0.99
C ALA A 299 -6.85 -20.87 -1.08
N GLN A 300 -5.95 -20.93 -2.04
CA GLN A 300 -4.99 -22.02 -2.22
C GLN A 300 -3.62 -21.69 -1.62
N VAL A 301 -3.37 -20.43 -1.31
CA VAL A 301 -2.16 -19.90 -0.67
C VAL A 301 -2.50 -18.62 0.09
N PHE A 302 -1.95 -18.45 1.30
CA PHE A 302 -2.06 -17.22 2.05
C PHE A 302 -0.87 -16.30 1.76
N MET A 303 -1.14 -14.97 1.78
CA MET A 303 -0.15 -13.96 1.50
C MET A 303 0.97 -13.94 2.54
N GLY A 304 0.63 -13.92 3.81
CA GLY A 304 1.53 -13.79 4.94
C GLY A 304 2.07 -12.38 5.14
N ASP A 305 2.88 -12.21 6.20
CA ASP A 305 3.50 -10.93 6.53
C ASP A 305 4.49 -10.47 5.44
N THR A 306 5.09 -11.43 4.70
CA THR A 306 5.95 -11.15 3.53
C THR A 306 5.24 -10.27 2.51
N GLY A 307 3.99 -10.60 2.18
CA GLY A 307 3.21 -9.86 1.19
C GLY A 307 2.58 -8.60 1.78
N SER A 308 1.84 -8.75 2.87
CA SER A 308 1.00 -7.68 3.41
C SER A 308 1.79 -6.46 3.90
N LEU A 309 2.91 -6.66 4.62
CA LEU A 309 3.79 -5.55 5.04
C LEU A 309 4.40 -4.84 3.82
N THR A 310 4.85 -5.60 2.83
CA THR A 310 5.46 -5.06 1.60
C THR A 310 4.46 -4.23 0.80
N ILE A 311 3.26 -4.74 0.60
CA ILE A 311 2.16 -4.07 -0.11
C ILE A 311 1.84 -2.72 0.54
N GLY A 312 1.63 -2.72 1.86
CA GLY A 312 1.33 -1.49 2.59
C GLY A 312 2.46 -0.47 2.52
N GLY A 313 3.71 -0.91 2.62
CA GLY A 313 4.87 -0.04 2.47
C GLY A 313 4.99 0.57 1.08
N ILE A 314 4.77 -0.22 0.02
CA ILE A 314 4.75 0.24 -1.38
C ILE A 314 3.69 1.34 -1.56
N ILE A 315 2.47 1.12 -1.07
CA ILE A 315 1.38 2.10 -1.14
C ILE A 315 1.76 3.39 -0.41
N GLY A 316 2.28 3.27 0.83
CA GLY A 316 2.67 4.42 1.64
C GLY A 316 3.81 5.22 1.02
N VAL A 317 4.89 4.56 0.59
CA VAL A 317 6.06 5.21 -0.01
C VAL A 317 5.71 5.85 -1.36
N CYS A 318 4.92 5.18 -2.21
CA CYS A 318 4.46 5.76 -3.47
C CYS A 318 3.70 7.07 -3.24
N ALA A 319 2.76 7.10 -2.30
CA ALA A 319 1.98 8.29 -1.98
C ALA A 319 2.85 9.44 -1.43
N VAL A 320 3.87 9.13 -0.61
CA VAL A 320 4.83 10.12 -0.09
C VAL A 320 5.69 10.68 -1.22
N ILE A 321 6.20 9.84 -2.13
CA ILE A 321 7.03 10.29 -3.27
C ILE A 321 6.27 11.29 -4.16
N ILE A 322 4.99 11.05 -4.41
CA ILE A 322 4.16 11.96 -5.22
C ILE A 322 3.52 13.09 -4.40
N HIS A 323 3.89 13.25 -3.13
CA HIS A 323 3.34 14.26 -2.21
C HIS A 323 1.80 14.24 -2.13
N LYS A 324 1.23 13.03 -1.99
CA LYS A 324 -0.21 12.77 -1.90
C LYS A 324 -0.55 11.95 -0.63
N GLU A 325 0.26 12.04 0.39
CA GLU A 325 0.10 11.30 1.64
C GLU A 325 -1.21 11.61 2.37
N TRP A 326 -1.76 12.81 2.20
CA TRP A 326 -3.06 13.18 2.78
C TRP A 326 -4.27 12.59 2.05
N LEU A 327 -4.07 11.98 0.87
CA LEU A 327 -5.10 11.18 0.22
C LEU A 327 -5.16 9.75 0.78
N LEU A 328 -4.11 9.28 1.49
CA LEU A 328 -4.06 7.92 2.04
C LEU A 328 -5.21 7.58 3.00
N PRO A 329 -5.68 8.47 3.90
CA PRO A 329 -6.85 8.18 4.73
C PRO A 329 -8.10 7.83 3.91
N MET A 330 -8.26 8.36 2.72
CA MET A 330 -9.33 7.99 1.79
C MET A 330 -8.97 6.73 1.01
N LEU A 331 -7.83 6.70 0.34
CA LEU A 331 -7.39 5.55 -0.46
C LEU A 331 -7.30 4.26 0.36
N CYS A 332 -6.72 4.34 1.55
CA CYS A 332 -6.55 3.24 2.50
C CYS A 332 -7.64 3.24 3.58
N GLY A 333 -8.83 3.78 3.31
CA GLY A 333 -9.90 3.94 4.31
C GLY A 333 -10.30 2.62 4.97
N ILE A 334 -10.29 1.50 4.24
CA ILE A 334 -10.54 0.17 4.82
C ILE A 334 -9.40 -0.22 5.77
N PHE A 335 -8.11 -0.04 5.41
CA PHE A 335 -6.98 -0.33 6.29
C PHE A 335 -7.05 0.52 7.57
N LEU A 336 -7.42 1.78 7.43
CA LEU A 336 -7.61 2.70 8.55
C LEU A 336 -8.74 2.25 9.47
N MET A 337 -9.90 1.88 8.91
CA MET A 337 -11.05 1.39 9.68
C MET A 337 -10.73 0.10 10.45
N GLU A 338 -10.02 -0.85 9.81
CA GLU A 338 -9.55 -2.07 10.46
C GLU A 338 -8.62 -1.75 11.63
N SER A 339 -7.63 -0.90 11.40
CA SER A 339 -6.67 -0.48 12.43
C SER A 339 -7.34 0.24 13.61
N ILE A 340 -8.22 1.21 13.33
CA ILE A 340 -8.98 1.94 14.35
C ILE A 340 -9.85 0.99 15.14
N SER A 341 -10.51 0.03 14.50
CA SER A 341 -11.37 -0.94 15.18
C SER A 341 -10.59 -1.75 16.23
N VAL A 342 -9.38 -2.18 15.92
CA VAL A 342 -8.50 -2.93 16.83
C VAL A 342 -8.05 -2.05 17.99
N ILE A 343 -7.62 -0.82 17.71
CA ILE A 343 -7.15 0.13 18.73
C ILE A 343 -8.26 0.44 19.71
N LEU A 344 -9.43 0.87 19.21
CA LEU A 344 -10.58 1.24 20.05
C LEU A 344 -11.06 0.06 20.89
N GLN A 345 -11.23 -1.12 20.29
CA GLN A 345 -11.67 -2.31 21.02
C GLN A 345 -10.70 -2.68 22.14
N THR A 346 -9.40 -2.66 21.82
CA THR A 346 -8.37 -3.02 22.80
C THR A 346 -8.35 -2.04 23.97
N GLN A 347 -8.47 -0.74 23.70
CA GLN A 347 -8.49 0.29 24.76
C GLN A 347 -9.75 0.18 25.62
N VAL A 348 -10.92 0.08 24.99
CA VAL A 348 -12.20 -0.04 25.73
C VAL A 348 -12.22 -1.32 26.57
N TYR A 349 -11.79 -2.45 26.01
CA TYR A 349 -11.74 -3.70 26.74
C TYR A 349 -10.79 -3.64 27.94
N LYS A 350 -9.56 -3.10 27.75
CA LYS A 350 -8.59 -2.93 28.85
C LYS A 350 -9.12 -2.00 29.95
N PHE A 351 -9.76 -0.89 29.56
CA PHE A 351 -10.30 0.09 30.52
C PHE A 351 -11.48 -0.46 31.31
N THR A 352 -12.42 -1.13 30.65
CA THR A 352 -13.61 -1.70 31.29
C THR A 352 -13.29 -2.91 32.14
N LYS A 353 -12.31 -3.74 31.72
CA LYS A 353 -11.83 -4.89 32.49
C LYS A 353 -11.25 -4.46 33.83
N LYS A 354 -10.51 -3.34 33.90
CA LYS A 354 -10.00 -2.77 35.15
C LYS A 354 -11.10 -2.36 36.13
N ARG A 355 -12.32 -2.08 35.64
CA ARG A 355 -13.50 -1.71 36.42
C ARG A 355 -14.45 -2.89 36.70
N GLY A 356 -13.98 -4.11 36.49
CA GLY A 356 -14.81 -5.33 36.71
C GLY A 356 -15.85 -5.59 35.63
N MET A 357 -15.93 -4.74 34.58
CA MET A 357 -16.82 -4.92 33.43
C MET A 357 -16.02 -5.43 32.24
N ARG A 358 -16.58 -6.34 31.45
CA ARG A 358 -15.96 -6.85 30.23
C ARG A 358 -16.79 -6.36 29.04
N MET A 359 -16.44 -5.18 28.54
CA MET A 359 -17.16 -4.57 27.42
C MET A 359 -16.33 -4.63 26.14
N ARG A 360 -17.01 -4.97 25.06
CA ARG A 360 -16.47 -4.91 23.69
C ARG A 360 -17.31 -3.96 22.86
N ILE A 361 -16.70 -3.23 21.93
CA ILE A 361 -17.42 -2.39 20.98
C ILE A 361 -18.07 -3.29 19.93
N TRP A 362 -17.28 -4.12 19.28
CA TRP A 362 -17.70 -5.09 18.27
C TRP A 362 -17.60 -6.53 18.78
N LYS A 363 -18.25 -7.46 18.11
CA LYS A 363 -18.18 -8.89 18.43
C LYS A 363 -16.74 -9.41 18.43
N ARG A 364 -15.96 -9.03 17.39
CA ARG A 364 -14.54 -9.34 17.22
C ARG A 364 -13.88 -8.22 16.40
N THR A 365 -12.58 -8.06 16.50
CA THR A 365 -11.76 -7.15 15.69
C THR A 365 -10.56 -7.91 15.11
N PRO A 366 -10.06 -7.52 13.95
CA PRO A 366 -10.43 -6.37 13.10
C PRO A 366 -11.91 -6.38 12.63
N LEU A 367 -12.37 -5.28 11.99
CA LEU A 367 -13.81 -5.07 11.69
C LEU A 367 -14.41 -6.16 10.78
N HIS A 368 -13.64 -6.71 9.83
CA HIS A 368 -14.10 -7.82 9.01
C HIS A 368 -14.55 -9.04 9.83
N ASP A 369 -13.87 -9.31 10.94
CA ASP A 369 -14.24 -10.41 11.86
C ASP A 369 -15.57 -10.16 12.57
N HIS A 370 -15.99 -8.91 12.74
CA HIS A 370 -17.29 -8.57 13.32
C HIS A 370 -18.45 -9.14 12.48
N TYR A 371 -18.34 -9.13 11.16
CA TYR A 371 -19.40 -9.59 10.25
C TYR A 371 -19.49 -11.12 10.14
N ARG A 372 -18.39 -11.84 10.37
CA ARG A 372 -18.37 -13.31 10.32
C ARG A 372 -18.51 -13.98 11.70
N THR A 373 -18.49 -13.24 12.82
CA THR A 373 -18.57 -13.78 14.17
C THR A 373 -20.01 -13.67 14.71
N SER A 374 -20.55 -14.78 15.27
CA SER A 374 -21.85 -14.77 15.95
C SER A 374 -21.75 -14.30 17.39
N MET A 375 -22.86 -13.81 17.97
CA MET A 375 -22.92 -13.47 19.40
C MET A 375 -22.74 -14.72 20.28
N GLU A 376 -23.26 -15.86 19.84
CA GLU A 376 -23.09 -17.12 20.56
C GLU A 376 -21.60 -17.49 20.71
N GLN A 377 -20.79 -17.32 19.65
CA GLN A 377 -19.33 -17.53 19.71
C GLN A 377 -18.66 -16.59 20.71
N VAL A 378 -19.07 -15.32 20.76
CA VAL A 378 -18.54 -14.34 21.72
C VAL A 378 -18.85 -14.75 23.15
N LEU A 379 -20.09 -15.12 23.43
CA LEU A 379 -20.56 -15.51 24.76
C LEU A 379 -20.02 -16.87 25.20
N ARG A 380 -19.75 -17.80 24.27
CA ARG A 380 -19.08 -19.07 24.56
C ARG A 380 -17.66 -18.85 25.08
N ASN A 381 -16.94 -17.86 24.51
CA ASN A 381 -15.57 -17.54 24.92
C ASN A 381 -15.50 -16.63 26.16
N ASP A 382 -16.46 -15.76 26.36
CA ASP A 382 -16.57 -14.86 27.51
C ASP A 382 -18.04 -14.60 27.87
N PRO A 383 -18.64 -15.45 28.72
CA PRO A 383 -20.08 -15.36 29.08
C PRO A 383 -20.49 -14.04 29.71
N THR A 384 -19.56 -13.30 30.30
CA THR A 384 -19.81 -12.03 30.98
C THR A 384 -19.63 -10.80 30.11
N CYS A 385 -19.25 -11.01 28.85
CA CYS A 385 -18.92 -9.93 27.93
C CYS A 385 -20.18 -9.22 27.42
N LYS A 386 -20.19 -7.88 27.50
CA LYS A 386 -21.22 -7.03 26.87
C LYS A 386 -20.66 -6.46 25.58
N VAL A 387 -21.39 -6.63 24.47
CA VAL A 387 -21.06 -6.06 23.17
C VAL A 387 -21.95 -4.85 22.91
N LEU A 388 -21.35 -3.68 22.62
CA LEU A 388 -22.08 -2.44 22.39
C LEU A 388 -22.82 -2.44 21.04
N PHE A 389 -22.15 -2.92 20.00
CA PHE A 389 -22.72 -3.03 18.65
C PHE A 389 -22.77 -4.50 18.24
N PRO A 390 -23.81 -5.26 18.63
CA PRO A 390 -23.91 -6.69 18.30
C PRO A 390 -24.19 -6.92 16.81
N GLY A 391 -24.70 -5.92 16.08
CA GLY A 391 -25.05 -6.03 14.67
C GLY A 391 -26.17 -7.05 14.41
N LYS A 392 -26.37 -7.41 13.14
CA LYS A 392 -27.34 -8.45 12.75
C LYS A 392 -26.83 -9.84 13.19
N SER A 393 -27.76 -10.72 13.57
CA SER A 393 -27.44 -12.09 13.99
C SER A 393 -26.98 -12.98 12.83
N ALA A 394 -27.37 -12.65 11.60
CA ALA A 394 -26.99 -13.42 10.41
C ALA A 394 -25.50 -13.21 10.08
N LEU A 395 -24.79 -14.33 10.03
CA LEU A 395 -23.40 -14.38 9.59
C LEU A 395 -23.30 -14.09 8.09
N GLN A 396 -22.34 -13.26 7.71
CA GLN A 396 -22.02 -13.03 6.30
C GLN A 396 -20.92 -13.98 5.84
N HIS A 397 -21.09 -14.48 4.62
CA HIS A 397 -20.06 -15.29 3.97
C HIS A 397 -18.81 -14.44 3.68
N GLU A 398 -17.63 -15.03 3.82
CA GLU A 398 -16.35 -14.33 3.67
C GLU A 398 -16.21 -13.61 2.32
N SER A 399 -16.53 -14.28 1.22
CA SER A 399 -16.47 -13.69 -0.13
C SER A 399 -17.38 -12.46 -0.29
N LYS A 400 -18.53 -12.44 0.41
CA LYS A 400 -19.44 -11.28 0.39
C LYS A 400 -18.85 -10.08 1.15
N ILE A 401 -18.20 -10.34 2.28
CA ILE A 401 -17.53 -9.27 3.06
C ILE A 401 -16.41 -8.67 2.24
N VAL A 402 -15.56 -9.52 1.64
CA VAL A 402 -14.46 -9.10 0.76
C VAL A 402 -14.95 -8.25 -0.40
N LEU A 403 -16.01 -8.69 -1.09
CA LEU A 403 -16.63 -7.93 -2.19
C LEU A 403 -17.11 -6.54 -1.72
N HIS A 404 -17.78 -6.46 -0.57
CA HIS A 404 -18.24 -5.17 -0.03
C HIS A 404 -17.07 -4.24 0.28
N PHE A 405 -15.97 -4.76 0.85
CA PHE A 405 -14.79 -3.97 1.16
C PHE A 405 -14.08 -3.50 -0.11
N CYS A 406 -14.00 -4.34 -1.14
CA CYS A 406 -13.48 -3.92 -2.44
C CYS A 406 -14.34 -2.83 -3.09
N ILE A 407 -15.68 -2.93 -3.01
CA ILE A 407 -16.58 -1.88 -3.52
C ILE A 407 -16.38 -0.56 -2.75
N ILE A 408 -16.28 -0.62 -1.42
CA ILE A 408 -16.03 0.58 -0.61
C ILE A 408 -14.67 1.18 -0.97
N THR A 409 -13.62 0.36 -1.10
CA THR A 409 -12.28 0.83 -1.52
C THR A 409 -12.33 1.49 -2.90
N LEU A 410 -13.09 0.94 -3.85
CA LEU A 410 -13.26 1.52 -5.18
C LEU A 410 -13.95 2.89 -5.12
N ILE A 411 -15.00 3.02 -4.32
CA ILE A 411 -15.70 4.30 -4.11
C ILE A 411 -14.74 5.33 -3.49
N LEU A 412 -14.01 4.94 -2.44
CA LEU A 412 -13.05 5.83 -1.76
C LEU A 412 -11.90 6.25 -2.69
N ALA A 413 -11.39 5.33 -3.51
CA ALA A 413 -10.37 5.61 -4.51
C ALA A 413 -10.86 6.59 -5.59
N ALA A 414 -12.08 6.40 -6.09
CA ALA A 414 -12.69 7.33 -7.03
C ALA A 414 -12.90 8.72 -6.42
N LEU A 415 -13.40 8.78 -5.17
CA LEU A 415 -13.56 10.04 -4.45
C LEU A 415 -12.20 10.73 -4.24
N ALA A 416 -11.15 10.00 -3.88
CA ALA A 416 -9.82 10.56 -3.70
C ALA A 416 -9.29 11.23 -4.98
N ILE A 417 -9.50 10.62 -6.15
CA ILE A 417 -9.13 11.23 -7.44
C ILE A 417 -10.02 12.46 -7.75
N LEU A 418 -11.33 12.36 -7.47
CA LEU A 418 -12.25 13.48 -7.69
C LEU A 418 -11.91 14.70 -6.84
N THR A 419 -11.38 14.52 -5.61
CA THR A 419 -10.99 15.65 -4.76
C THR A 419 -9.91 16.53 -5.37
N LEU A 420 -9.11 16.02 -6.30
CA LEU A 420 -8.12 16.84 -7.04
C LEU A 420 -8.77 17.89 -7.94
N LYS A 421 -10.06 17.77 -8.28
CA LYS A 421 -10.78 18.71 -9.15
C LYS A 421 -11.84 19.52 -8.40
N ILE A 422 -12.20 19.15 -7.19
CA ILE A 422 -13.15 19.90 -6.35
C ILE A 422 -12.39 21.06 -5.71
N ARG A 423 -12.67 22.28 -6.15
CA ARG A 423 -12.08 23.53 -5.67
C ARG A 423 -12.96 24.19 -4.62
#